data_3c23b06523c1734bcc6ec1081242236a
#
_entry.id   3c23b06523c1734bcc6ec1081242236a
#
_cell.length_a   1.000
_cell.length_b   1.000
_cell.length_c   1.000
_cell.angle_alpha   90.00
_cell.angle_beta   90.00
_cell.angle_gamma   90.00
#
_symmetry.space_group_name_H-M   'P 1'
#
loop_
_entity.id
_entity.type
_entity.pdbx_description
1 polymer ?
#
loop_
_entity_poly.entity_id
_entity_poly.type
_entity_poly.pdbx_seq_one_letter_code
_entity_poly.pdbx_strand_id
1 'polypeptide(L)'
;MIPQEFQERMQQMLGDEYEAFLQGYDKPRFHALRRNPLKIEEKDFLEKVPYELKPVPWAQHGYYYKHEDQPGKHPFHEAGVYYIQEPSAMSVVEYLEVKPGEQVLDLCAAPGGKTTQIA
;
A
#
# COMPACT_ATOMS: atom_id res chain seq x y z
N MET A 1 -7.15 21.19 5.82
CA MET A 1 -7.64 22.22 4.89
C MET A 1 -6.82 22.15 3.61
N ILE A 2 -7.42 22.04 2.44
CA ILE A 2 -6.74 21.96 1.15
C ILE A 2 -6.33 23.39 0.75
N PRO A 3 -5.06 23.66 0.37
CA PRO A 3 -4.61 24.99 -0.05
C PRO A 3 -5.41 25.53 -1.24
N GLN A 4 -5.69 26.83 -1.24
CA GLN A 4 -6.51 27.46 -2.27
C GLN A 4 -5.88 27.35 -3.67
N GLU A 5 -4.57 27.61 -3.81
CA GLU A 5 -3.87 27.51 -5.09
C GLU A 5 -3.93 26.08 -5.67
N PHE A 6 -3.92 25.06 -4.81
CA PHE A 6 -4.10 23.69 -5.25
C PHE A 6 -5.51 23.44 -5.78
N GLN A 7 -6.53 23.97 -5.09
CA GLN A 7 -7.93 23.84 -5.52
C GLN A 7 -8.15 24.50 -6.89
N GLU A 8 -7.66 25.72 -7.06
CA GLU A 8 -7.77 26.46 -8.33
C GLU A 8 -7.10 25.71 -9.49
N ARG A 9 -5.90 25.16 -9.23
CA ARG A 9 -5.18 24.36 -10.22
C ARG A 9 -5.94 23.08 -10.58
N MET A 10 -6.47 22.36 -9.58
CA MET A 10 -7.22 21.14 -9.83
C MET A 10 -8.53 21.44 -10.57
N GLN A 11 -9.21 22.52 -10.26
CA GLN A 11 -10.41 22.95 -10.97
C GLN A 11 -10.14 23.25 -12.45
N GLN A 12 -9.03 23.91 -12.75
CA GLN A 12 -8.62 24.16 -14.14
C GLN A 12 -8.28 22.88 -14.90
N MET A 13 -7.64 21.91 -14.21
CA MET A 13 -7.21 20.64 -14.84
C MET A 13 -8.35 19.66 -15.05
N LEU A 14 -9.29 19.57 -14.11
CA LEU A 14 -10.30 18.54 -14.04
C LEU A 14 -11.68 18.97 -14.57
N GLY A 15 -11.92 20.30 -14.69
CA GLY A 15 -13.19 20.80 -15.18
C GLY A 15 -14.38 20.20 -14.43
N ASP A 16 -15.27 19.51 -15.15
CA ASP A 16 -16.49 18.92 -14.58
C ASP A 16 -16.21 17.77 -13.57
N GLU A 17 -15.02 17.20 -13.58
CA GLU A 17 -14.64 16.14 -12.62
C GLU A 17 -14.15 16.69 -11.28
N TYR A 18 -13.97 18.00 -11.15
CA TYR A 18 -13.41 18.63 -9.97
C TYR A 18 -14.22 18.37 -8.68
N GLU A 19 -15.54 18.44 -8.76
CA GLU A 19 -16.41 18.19 -7.60
C GLU A 19 -16.30 16.73 -7.12
N ALA A 20 -16.26 15.75 -8.04
CA ALA A 20 -16.07 14.36 -7.71
C ALA A 20 -14.69 14.08 -7.09
N PHE A 21 -13.67 14.80 -7.57
CA PHE A 21 -12.32 14.77 -7.01
C PHE A 21 -12.31 15.29 -5.57
N LEU A 22 -12.93 16.42 -5.28
CA LEU A 22 -13.01 16.98 -3.91
C LEU A 22 -13.72 16.03 -2.94
N GLN A 23 -14.82 15.43 -3.35
CA GLN A 23 -15.54 14.44 -2.55
C GLN A 23 -14.67 13.23 -2.18
N GLY A 24 -13.61 12.94 -2.95
CA GLY A 24 -12.64 11.91 -2.64
C GLY A 24 -11.87 12.15 -1.34
N TYR A 25 -11.66 13.42 -0.97
CA TYR A 25 -10.97 13.79 0.27
C TYR A 25 -11.79 13.54 1.54
N ASP A 26 -13.11 13.46 1.41
CA ASP A 26 -14.01 13.18 2.53
C ASP A 26 -14.20 11.68 2.77
N LYS A 27 -13.71 10.85 1.85
CA LYS A 27 -13.78 9.39 1.98
C LYS A 27 -12.70 8.85 2.90
N PRO A 28 -12.97 7.78 3.66
CA PRO A 28 -11.96 7.10 4.45
C PRO A 28 -10.80 6.62 3.56
N ARG A 29 -9.57 6.81 4.07
CA ARG A 29 -8.38 6.28 3.39
C ARG A 29 -8.29 4.78 3.61
N PHE A 30 -7.91 4.06 2.56
CA PHE A 30 -7.56 2.65 2.68
C PHE A 30 -6.13 2.52 3.20
N HIS A 31 -5.98 1.67 4.21
CA HIS A 31 -4.68 1.32 4.78
C HIS A 31 -4.40 -0.14 4.49
N ALA A 32 -3.16 -0.45 4.10
CA ALA A 32 -2.76 -1.82 3.83
C ALA A 32 -1.33 -2.10 4.29
N LEU A 33 -1.06 -3.36 4.45
CA LEU A 33 0.26 -3.91 4.69
C LEU A 33 0.49 -5.10 3.75
N ARG A 34 1.75 -5.39 3.48
CA ARG A 34 2.17 -6.51 2.65
C ARG A 34 2.99 -7.48 3.49
N ARG A 35 2.51 -8.72 3.61
CA ARG A 35 3.21 -9.82 4.28
C ARG A 35 4.54 -10.09 3.59
N ASN A 36 5.57 -10.38 4.35
CA ASN A 36 6.85 -10.85 3.83
C ASN A 36 6.84 -12.39 3.74
N PRO A 37 6.70 -12.97 2.54
CA PRO A 37 6.62 -14.42 2.37
C PRO A 37 7.92 -15.15 2.73
N LEU A 38 9.06 -14.44 2.75
CA LEU A 38 10.36 -15.02 3.15
C LEU A 38 10.48 -15.23 4.67
N LYS A 39 9.61 -14.58 5.47
CA LYS A 39 9.70 -14.64 6.93
C LYS A 39 8.57 -15.40 7.60
N ILE A 40 7.41 -15.48 6.97
CA ILE A 40 6.25 -16.13 7.58
C ILE A 40 5.30 -16.67 6.52
N GLU A 41 4.81 -17.87 6.73
CA GLU A 41 3.75 -18.46 5.92
C GLU A 41 2.42 -17.73 6.16
N GLU A 42 1.54 -17.73 5.14
CA GLU A 42 0.28 -16.97 5.19
C GLU A 42 -0.62 -17.42 6.36
N LYS A 43 -0.76 -18.72 6.56
CA LYS A 43 -1.57 -19.27 7.66
C LYS A 43 -1.08 -18.76 9.01
N ASP A 44 0.21 -18.87 9.27
CA ASP A 44 0.81 -18.42 10.53
C ASP A 44 0.71 -16.91 10.71
N PHE A 45 0.82 -16.16 9.62
CA PHE A 45 0.66 -14.73 9.63
C PHE A 45 -0.73 -14.32 10.08
N LEU A 46 -1.76 -14.87 9.44
CA LEU A 46 -3.16 -14.56 9.75
C LEU A 46 -3.60 -15.02 11.15
N GLU A 47 -2.98 -16.10 11.66
CA GLU A 47 -3.23 -16.57 13.04
C GLU A 47 -2.55 -15.72 14.11
N LYS A 48 -1.37 -15.15 13.81
CA LYS A 48 -0.52 -14.48 14.82
C LYS A 48 -0.69 -12.97 14.86
N VAL A 49 -1.17 -12.34 13.78
CA VAL A 49 -1.42 -10.90 13.80
C VAL A 49 -2.71 -10.58 14.57
N PRO A 50 -2.72 -9.55 15.41
CA PRO A 50 -3.90 -9.19 16.24
C PRO A 50 -4.93 -8.36 15.48
N TYR A 51 -4.85 -8.30 14.15
CA TYR A 51 -5.69 -7.45 13.29
C TYR A 51 -6.67 -8.26 12.47
N GLU A 52 -7.84 -7.68 12.19
CA GLU A 52 -8.75 -8.18 11.16
C GLU A 52 -8.25 -7.76 9.78
N LEU A 53 -7.67 -8.69 9.04
CA LEU A 53 -7.08 -8.45 7.73
C LEU A 53 -8.03 -8.89 6.60
N LYS A 54 -8.12 -8.06 5.53
CA LYS A 54 -8.87 -8.38 4.30
C LYS A 54 -7.92 -8.34 3.11
N PRO A 55 -7.93 -9.35 2.22
CA PRO A 55 -7.03 -9.37 1.07
C PRO A 55 -7.20 -8.14 0.18
N VAL A 56 -6.08 -7.61 -0.32
CA VAL A 56 -6.07 -6.65 -1.42
C VAL A 56 -6.21 -7.42 -2.73
N PRO A 57 -7.26 -7.19 -3.54
CA PRO A 57 -7.60 -8.07 -4.67
C PRO A 57 -6.52 -8.21 -5.75
N TRP A 58 -5.65 -7.21 -5.88
CA TRP A 58 -4.60 -7.15 -6.89
C TRP A 58 -3.19 -7.40 -6.35
N ALA A 59 -3.04 -7.72 -5.06
CA ALA A 59 -1.74 -7.93 -4.45
C ALA A 59 -1.71 -9.24 -3.68
N GLN A 60 -0.96 -10.22 -4.17
CA GLN A 60 -0.91 -11.58 -3.63
C GLN A 60 -0.66 -11.66 -2.11
N HIS A 61 0.14 -10.75 -1.57
CA HIS A 61 0.52 -10.72 -0.16
C HIS A 61 0.01 -9.47 0.55
N GLY A 62 -0.88 -8.70 -0.10
CA GLY A 62 -1.44 -7.45 0.41
C GLY A 62 -2.72 -7.67 1.23
N TYR A 63 -2.83 -6.94 2.34
CA TYR A 63 -3.99 -7.00 3.22
C TYR A 63 -4.37 -5.61 3.69
N TYR A 64 -5.66 -5.29 3.60
CA TYR A 64 -6.23 -4.12 4.26
C TYR A 64 -6.30 -4.35 5.76
N TYR A 65 -6.08 -3.27 6.53
CA TYR A 65 -6.27 -3.23 7.98
C TYR A 65 -7.05 -1.98 8.39
N LYS A 66 -7.58 -1.94 9.60
CA LYS A 66 -8.29 -0.78 10.13
C LYS A 66 -7.31 0.27 10.65
N HIS A 67 -7.62 1.54 10.44
CA HIS A 67 -6.76 2.66 10.86
C HIS A 67 -6.35 2.59 12.35
N GLU A 68 -7.26 2.15 13.21
CA GLU A 68 -7.06 2.01 14.64
C GLU A 68 -6.07 0.90 15.04
N ASP A 69 -5.79 -0.05 14.16
CA ASP A 69 -4.90 -1.19 14.43
C ASP A 69 -3.43 -0.79 14.63
N GLN A 70 -3.00 0.33 14.02
CA GLN A 70 -1.66 0.91 14.15
C GLN A 70 -0.51 -0.11 13.99
N PRO A 71 -0.44 -0.87 12.90
CA PRO A 71 0.54 -1.95 12.74
C PRO A 71 2.00 -1.48 12.77
N GLY A 72 2.27 -0.18 12.55
CA GLY A 72 3.60 0.40 12.69
C GLY A 72 4.17 0.35 14.11
N LYS A 73 3.34 0.11 15.12
CA LYS A 73 3.76 -0.02 16.53
C LYS A 73 3.95 -1.47 16.96
N HIS A 74 3.62 -2.44 16.12
CA HIS A 74 3.70 -3.86 16.45
C HIS A 74 5.11 -4.41 16.23
N PRO A 75 5.63 -5.31 17.10
CA PRO A 75 6.96 -5.92 16.95
C PRO A 75 7.21 -6.60 15.60
N PHE A 76 6.18 -7.11 14.94
CA PHE A 76 6.29 -7.71 13.61
C PHE A 76 6.67 -6.71 12.52
N HIS A 77 6.33 -5.44 12.69
CA HIS A 77 6.77 -4.37 11.79
C HIS A 77 8.29 -4.18 11.88
N GLU A 78 8.82 -4.05 13.10
CA GLU A 78 10.27 -3.95 13.35
C GLU A 78 11.03 -5.20 12.88
N ALA A 79 10.43 -6.38 13.04
CA ALA A 79 10.99 -7.65 12.57
C ALA A 79 10.90 -7.83 11.05
N GLY A 80 10.23 -6.91 10.33
CA GLY A 80 10.04 -6.99 8.87
C GLY A 80 9.17 -8.18 8.43
N VAL A 81 8.25 -8.63 9.28
CA VAL A 81 7.27 -9.68 8.97
C VAL A 81 6.26 -9.17 7.94
N TYR A 82 6.02 -7.88 7.93
CA TYR A 82 5.25 -7.17 6.92
C TYR A 82 5.80 -5.76 6.68
N TYR A 83 5.43 -5.19 5.55
CA TYR A 83 5.71 -3.81 5.15
C TYR A 83 4.39 -3.05 5.06
N ILE A 84 4.29 -1.87 5.68
CA ILE A 84 3.12 -0.99 5.54
C ILE A 84 3.24 -0.30 4.19
N GLN A 85 2.28 -0.56 3.31
CA GLN A 85 2.28 -0.05 1.95
C GLN A 85 0.86 0.35 1.54
N GLU A 86 0.76 1.44 0.82
CA GLU A 86 -0.51 1.89 0.27
C GLU A 86 -0.99 0.88 -0.80
N PRO A 87 -2.27 0.48 -0.80
CA PRO A 87 -2.73 -0.64 -1.63
C PRO A 87 -2.54 -0.42 -3.12
N SER A 88 -2.73 0.80 -3.64
CA SER A 88 -2.51 1.08 -5.06
C SER A 88 -1.03 0.96 -5.45
N ALA A 89 -0.11 1.30 -4.53
CA ALA A 89 1.33 1.19 -4.78
C ALA A 89 1.80 -0.26 -4.93
N MET A 90 1.05 -1.24 -4.39
CA MET A 90 1.35 -2.67 -4.56
C MET A 90 1.12 -3.15 -6.00
N SER A 91 0.18 -2.54 -6.73
CA SER A 91 -0.19 -2.96 -8.08
C SER A 91 0.96 -2.87 -9.09
N VAL A 92 1.86 -1.90 -8.92
CA VAL A 92 2.97 -1.66 -9.85
C VAL A 92 3.85 -2.90 -10.02
N VAL A 93 4.21 -3.56 -8.91
CA VAL A 93 5.07 -4.75 -8.95
C VAL A 93 4.31 -5.98 -9.44
N GLU A 94 3.03 -6.11 -9.09
CA GLU A 94 2.19 -7.20 -9.59
C GLU A 94 2.06 -7.16 -11.14
N TYR A 95 1.86 -5.97 -11.70
CA TYR A 95 1.82 -5.80 -13.17
C TYR A 95 3.19 -5.93 -13.86
N LEU A 96 4.27 -5.77 -13.12
CA LEU A 96 5.63 -5.95 -13.67
C LEU A 96 5.95 -7.42 -13.93
N GLU A 97 5.30 -8.34 -13.25
CA GLU A 97 5.44 -9.80 -13.39
C GLU A 97 6.90 -10.29 -13.36
N VAL A 98 7.72 -9.71 -12.49
CA VAL A 98 9.14 -10.05 -12.34
C VAL A 98 9.32 -11.53 -12.01
N LYS A 99 10.30 -12.16 -12.68
CA LYS A 99 10.61 -13.58 -12.51
C LYS A 99 12.00 -13.79 -11.92
N PRO A 100 12.22 -14.90 -11.19
CA PRO A 100 13.53 -15.22 -10.66
C PRO A 100 14.62 -15.22 -11.75
N GLY A 101 15.73 -14.55 -11.45
CA GLY A 101 16.87 -14.41 -12.36
C GLY A 101 16.84 -13.18 -13.25
N GLU A 102 15.77 -12.39 -13.24
CA GLU A 102 15.73 -11.11 -13.96
C GLU A 102 16.49 -10.01 -13.22
N GLN A 103 17.09 -9.10 -13.99
CA GLN A 103 17.74 -7.91 -13.47
C GLN A 103 16.76 -6.74 -13.52
N VAL A 104 16.43 -6.17 -12.37
CA VAL A 104 15.46 -5.08 -12.25
C VAL A 104 16.13 -3.82 -11.73
N LEU A 105 15.86 -2.68 -12.40
CA LEU A 105 16.27 -1.37 -11.94
C LEU A 105 15.07 -0.61 -11.36
N ASP A 106 15.12 -0.29 -10.06
CA ASP A 106 14.13 0.54 -9.40
C ASP A 106 14.62 2.00 -9.27
N LEU A 107 14.11 2.87 -10.15
CA LEU A 107 14.42 4.31 -10.14
C LEU A 107 13.68 5.08 -9.04
N CYS A 108 12.73 4.45 -8.33
CA CYS A 108 11.95 5.02 -7.24
C CYS A 108 12.12 4.20 -5.95
N ALA A 109 13.33 3.73 -5.66
CA ALA A 109 13.61 2.73 -4.62
C ALA A 109 13.28 3.17 -3.19
N ALA A 110 13.37 4.46 -2.90
CA ALA A 110 13.04 4.96 -1.56
C ALA A 110 11.52 5.20 -1.39
N PRO A 111 10.93 4.82 -0.26
CA PRO A 111 11.50 4.22 0.96
C PRO A 111 11.59 2.67 0.95
N GLY A 112 11.46 2.00 -0.18
CA GLY A 112 11.69 0.56 -0.30
C GLY A 112 10.45 -0.29 -0.58
N GLY A 113 9.26 0.29 -0.68
CA GLY A 113 8.01 -0.45 -0.86
C GLY A 113 7.97 -1.33 -2.11
N LYS A 114 8.41 -0.80 -3.26
CA LYS A 114 8.48 -1.55 -4.52
C LYS A 114 9.70 -2.47 -4.55
N THR A 115 10.87 -1.98 -4.17
CA THR A 115 12.12 -2.76 -4.12
C THR A 115 11.95 -4.04 -3.29
N THR A 116 11.39 -3.93 -2.09
CA THR A 116 11.15 -5.09 -1.20
C THR A 116 9.99 -5.98 -1.63
N GLN A 117 9.15 -5.52 -2.54
CA GLN A 117 8.11 -6.36 -3.16
C GLN A 117 8.67 -7.17 -4.34
N ILE A 118 9.66 -6.61 -5.04
CA ILE A 118 10.35 -7.28 -6.16
C ILE A 118 11.27 -8.39 -5.64
N ALA A 119 11.96 -8.14 -4.53
CA ALA A 119 12.93 -9.08 -3.94
C ALA A 119 12.27 -10.31 -3.34
#